data_9cd0b929cc32f27fa56e593a525d77c1
#
_entry.id   9cd0b929cc32f27fa56e593a525d77c1
#
_cell.length_a   1.000
_cell.length_b   1.000
_cell.length_c   1.000
_cell.angle_alpha   90.00
_cell.angle_beta   90.00
_cell.angle_gamma   90.00
#
_symmetry.space_group_name_H-M   'P 1'
#
loop_
_entity.id
_entity.type
_entity.pdbx_description
1 polymer ?
#
loop_
_entity_poly.entity_id
_entity_poly.type
_entity_poly.pdbx_seq_one_letter_code
_entity_poly.pdbx_strand_id
1 'polypeptide(L)'
;VIPSERLVAAIYVFHISIVTAVFSLTQIPYNACVIAHEKMSVFAYVGIIEVIAKLCIVYLLEIGNFDKMKYYATLLCFVQIASMCFYRIYCRKRFTECEYHFVLDKKVLKPIAVFSGWGLFANGSIALNNQGVLMLLNMFFSPAIVTARAISVQVNMAANQFVTNFRTAVNPQIVKRYAVHDYDGSKRLLLASTKYSYYLSLLICLPILLLTESLLRFWLGTFPDYTIAFVQIVTVQSLFQVFDTSFYTALYAKGSLR
;
A
#
# COMPACT_ATOMS: atom_id res chain seq x y z
N VAL A 1 -2.08 16.23 21.79
CA VAL A 1 -1.85 15.90 23.23
C VAL A 1 -2.90 14.85 23.60
N ILE A 2 -2.45 13.69 24.08
CA ILE A 2 -3.34 12.59 24.51
C ILE A 2 -3.83 12.90 25.92
N PRO A 3 -5.15 12.87 26.21
CA PRO A 3 -5.66 13.03 27.57
C PRO A 3 -5.04 11.99 28.51
N SER A 4 -4.72 12.39 29.75
CA SER A 4 -4.07 11.53 30.74
C SER A 4 -4.84 10.24 31.04
N GLU A 5 -6.17 10.30 31.01
CA GLU A 5 -7.06 9.14 31.22
C GLU A 5 -6.92 8.06 30.12
N ARG A 6 -6.48 8.44 28.91
CA ARG A 6 -6.30 7.53 27.79
C ARG A 6 -4.85 7.12 27.52
N LEU A 7 -3.92 7.61 28.34
CA LEU A 7 -2.49 7.32 28.14
C LEU A 7 -2.19 5.82 28.21
N VAL A 8 -2.79 5.11 29.15
CA VAL A 8 -2.61 3.65 29.30
C VAL A 8 -3.11 2.89 28.07
N ALA A 9 -4.26 3.29 27.51
CA ALA A 9 -4.77 2.69 26.29
C ALA A 9 -3.87 2.99 25.09
N ALA A 10 -3.36 4.21 24.99
CA ALA A 10 -2.45 4.62 23.91
C ALA A 10 -1.13 3.83 23.94
N ILE A 11 -0.54 3.66 25.14
CA ILE A 11 0.68 2.86 25.33
C ILE A 11 0.44 1.40 24.93
N TYR A 12 -0.68 0.81 25.34
CA TYR A 12 -1.06 -0.56 24.96
C TYR A 12 -1.16 -0.69 23.43
N VAL A 13 -1.89 0.21 22.77
CA VAL A 13 -2.03 0.22 21.31
C VAL A 13 -0.68 0.38 20.61
N PHE A 14 0.20 1.22 21.15
CA PHE A 14 1.55 1.40 20.62
C PHE A 14 2.34 0.09 20.65
N HIS A 15 2.34 -0.65 21.75
CA HIS A 15 3.04 -1.94 21.83
C HIS A 15 2.44 -2.99 20.87
N ILE A 16 1.10 -3.09 20.82
CA ILE A 16 0.43 -4.00 19.86
C ILE A 16 0.74 -3.61 18.42
N SER A 17 0.83 -2.33 18.10
CA SER A 17 1.19 -1.86 16.77
C SER A 17 2.62 -2.24 16.39
N ILE A 18 3.58 -2.21 17.32
CA ILE A 18 4.95 -2.70 17.09
C ILE A 18 4.93 -4.20 16.79
N VAL A 19 4.21 -4.98 17.58
CA VAL A 19 4.07 -6.44 17.34
C VAL A 19 3.46 -6.70 15.96
N THR A 20 2.39 -5.99 15.61
CA THR A 20 1.73 -6.08 14.30
C THR A 20 2.70 -5.73 13.16
N ALA A 21 3.52 -4.69 13.33
CA ALA A 21 4.52 -4.29 12.34
C ALA A 21 5.59 -5.38 12.13
N VAL A 22 6.05 -6.02 13.19
CA VAL A 22 7.00 -7.14 13.10
C VAL A 22 6.42 -8.30 12.29
N PHE A 23 5.17 -8.69 12.57
CA PHE A 23 4.51 -9.75 11.80
C PHE A 23 4.27 -9.34 10.34
N SER A 24 3.92 -8.09 10.08
CA SER A 24 3.78 -7.55 8.72
C SER A 24 5.11 -7.62 7.95
N LEU A 25 6.22 -7.24 8.56
CA LEU A 25 7.55 -7.34 7.93
C LEU A 25 7.93 -8.78 7.60
N THR A 26 7.63 -9.73 8.50
CA THR A 26 7.92 -11.16 8.25
C THR A 26 7.04 -11.77 7.15
N GLN A 27 5.90 -11.16 6.82
CA GLN A 27 5.01 -11.59 5.73
C GLN A 27 5.52 -11.20 4.34
N ILE A 28 6.31 -10.11 4.23
CA ILE A 28 6.74 -9.54 2.94
C ILE A 28 7.40 -10.58 2.01
N PRO A 29 8.36 -11.43 2.45
CA PRO A 29 8.98 -12.43 1.59
C PRO A 29 7.99 -13.44 1.01
N TYR A 30 7.00 -13.85 1.80
CA TYR A 30 5.98 -14.81 1.36
C TYR A 30 5.03 -14.18 0.34
N ASN A 31 4.62 -12.93 0.53
CA ASN A 31 3.84 -12.18 -0.46
C ASN A 31 4.62 -12.04 -1.77
N ALA A 32 5.90 -11.69 -1.70
CA ALA A 32 6.78 -11.57 -2.86
C ALA A 32 6.88 -12.91 -3.61
N CYS A 33 6.99 -14.03 -2.90
CA CYS A 33 7.02 -15.37 -3.48
C CYS A 33 5.72 -15.71 -4.24
N VAL A 34 4.55 -15.44 -3.64
CA VAL A 34 3.24 -15.66 -4.28
C VAL A 34 3.10 -14.83 -5.56
N ILE A 35 3.55 -13.57 -5.53
CA ILE A 35 3.53 -12.66 -6.68
C ILE A 35 4.51 -13.14 -7.77
N ALA A 36 5.72 -13.55 -7.40
CA ALA A 36 6.73 -14.05 -8.33
C ALA A 36 6.29 -15.32 -9.07
N HIS A 37 5.54 -16.19 -8.38
CA HIS A 37 4.92 -17.37 -8.99
C HIS A 37 3.58 -17.10 -9.71
N GLU A 38 3.22 -15.83 -9.88
CA GLU A 38 2.00 -15.38 -10.58
C GLU A 38 0.69 -15.94 -9.98
N LYS A 39 0.69 -16.35 -8.69
CA LYS A 39 -0.50 -16.87 -8.01
C LYS A 39 -1.43 -15.76 -7.51
N MET A 40 -1.83 -14.86 -8.43
CA MET A 40 -2.64 -13.69 -8.11
C MET A 40 -4.00 -14.01 -7.50
N SER A 41 -4.59 -15.19 -7.82
CA SER A 41 -5.85 -15.62 -7.22
C SER A 41 -5.74 -15.78 -5.70
N VAL A 42 -4.64 -16.37 -5.21
CA VAL A 42 -4.41 -16.55 -3.77
C VAL A 42 -4.26 -15.20 -3.09
N PHE A 43 -3.47 -14.29 -3.71
CA PHE A 43 -3.31 -12.94 -3.22
C PHE A 43 -4.66 -12.20 -3.12
N ALA A 44 -5.52 -12.32 -4.15
CA ALA A 44 -6.83 -11.69 -4.17
C ALA A 44 -7.79 -12.28 -3.11
N TYR A 45 -7.86 -13.61 -2.98
CA TYR A 45 -8.74 -14.24 -1.98
C TYR A 45 -8.34 -13.89 -0.54
N VAL A 46 -7.05 -13.93 -0.23
CA VAL A 46 -6.59 -13.53 1.12
C VAL A 46 -6.89 -12.08 1.38
N GLY A 47 -6.65 -11.20 0.40
CA GLY A 47 -7.00 -9.77 0.52
C GLY A 47 -8.49 -9.55 0.79
N ILE A 48 -9.38 -10.27 0.11
CA ILE A 48 -10.83 -10.19 0.36
C ILE A 48 -11.17 -10.67 1.78
N ILE A 49 -10.61 -11.79 2.21
CA ILE A 49 -10.82 -12.32 3.58
C ILE A 49 -10.33 -11.31 4.63
N GLU A 50 -9.17 -10.70 4.43
CA GLU A 50 -8.67 -9.64 5.34
C GLU A 50 -9.61 -8.44 5.43
N VAL A 51 -10.16 -7.98 4.30
CA VAL A 51 -11.11 -6.86 4.28
C VAL A 51 -12.40 -7.24 5.01
N ILE A 52 -12.94 -8.42 4.76
CA ILE A 52 -14.15 -8.92 5.46
C ILE A 52 -13.87 -9.04 6.96
N ALA A 53 -12.73 -9.60 7.36
CA ALA A 53 -12.36 -9.70 8.77
C ALA A 53 -12.25 -8.33 9.44
N LYS A 54 -11.63 -7.34 8.78
CA LYS A 54 -11.55 -5.96 9.28
C LYS A 54 -12.92 -5.31 9.40
N LEU A 55 -13.83 -5.57 8.44
CA LEU A 55 -15.21 -5.10 8.52
C LEU A 55 -15.96 -5.73 9.70
N CYS A 56 -15.84 -7.05 9.89
CA CYS A 56 -16.43 -7.74 11.05
C CYS A 56 -15.91 -7.17 12.37
N ILE A 57 -14.65 -6.81 12.46
CA ILE A 57 -14.07 -6.17 13.65
C ILE A 57 -14.80 -4.86 13.96
N VAL A 58 -15.09 -4.03 12.96
CA VAL A 58 -15.82 -2.76 13.17
C VAL A 58 -17.20 -3.01 13.77
N TYR A 59 -17.94 -4.00 13.27
CA TYR A 59 -19.25 -4.38 13.85
C TYR A 59 -19.12 -4.94 15.26
N LEU A 60 -18.09 -5.77 15.54
CA LEU A 60 -17.84 -6.31 16.87
C LEU A 60 -17.55 -5.22 17.92
N LEU A 61 -16.97 -4.09 17.50
CA LEU A 61 -16.72 -2.95 18.38
C LEU A 61 -18.00 -2.24 18.85
N GLU A 62 -19.09 -2.40 18.12
CA GLU A 62 -20.38 -1.77 18.48
C GLU A 62 -21.09 -2.54 19.59
N ILE A 63 -20.87 -3.86 19.68
CA ILE A 63 -21.63 -4.78 20.56
C ILE A 63 -21.00 -4.89 21.97
N GLY A 64 -19.72 -4.45 22.17
CA GLY A 64 -18.98 -4.70 23.41
C GLY A 64 -18.84 -3.49 24.33
N ASN A 65 -18.92 -3.72 25.66
CA ASN A 65 -18.64 -2.72 26.72
C ASN A 65 -17.16 -2.59 27.07
N PHE A 66 -16.25 -3.01 26.16
CA PHE A 66 -14.80 -2.96 26.34
C PHE A 66 -14.20 -1.63 25.87
N ASP A 67 -12.98 -1.35 26.28
CA ASP A 67 -12.20 -0.23 25.73
C ASP A 67 -12.00 -0.48 24.22
N LYS A 68 -12.82 0.20 23.41
CA LYS A 68 -12.88 0.02 21.95
C LYS A 68 -11.51 0.15 21.28
N MET A 69 -10.65 1.02 21.82
CA MET A 69 -9.33 1.29 21.26
C MET A 69 -8.38 0.10 21.45
N LYS A 70 -8.34 -0.48 22.64
CA LYS A 70 -7.51 -1.66 22.94
C LYS A 70 -8.00 -2.88 22.19
N TYR A 71 -9.31 -3.10 22.18
CA TYR A 71 -9.94 -4.24 21.53
C TYR A 71 -9.72 -4.21 20.01
N TYR A 72 -9.89 -3.03 19.40
CA TYR A 72 -9.62 -2.83 17.98
C TYR A 72 -8.17 -3.18 17.58
N ALA A 73 -7.20 -2.64 18.31
CA ALA A 73 -5.79 -2.90 18.03
C ALA A 73 -5.44 -4.40 18.17
N THR A 74 -5.98 -5.07 19.18
CA THR A 74 -5.75 -6.50 19.42
C THR A 74 -6.34 -7.36 18.32
N LEU A 75 -7.57 -7.07 17.87
CA LEU A 75 -8.21 -7.82 16.79
C LEU A 75 -7.49 -7.60 15.44
N LEU A 76 -7.04 -6.39 15.15
CA LEU A 76 -6.22 -6.13 13.96
C LEU A 76 -4.90 -6.90 13.99
N CYS A 77 -4.25 -6.97 15.15
CA CYS A 77 -3.04 -7.77 15.34
C CYS A 77 -3.32 -9.26 15.07
N PHE A 78 -4.44 -9.77 15.57
CA PHE A 78 -4.83 -11.16 15.34
C PHE A 78 -5.08 -11.46 13.85
N VAL A 79 -5.76 -10.58 13.12
CA VAL A 79 -5.95 -10.73 11.66
C VAL A 79 -4.60 -10.73 10.95
N GLN A 80 -3.67 -9.86 11.34
CA GLN A 80 -2.33 -9.81 10.75
C GLN A 80 -1.54 -11.10 10.99
N ILE A 81 -1.60 -11.65 12.21
CA ILE A 81 -0.95 -12.92 12.55
C ILE A 81 -1.57 -14.07 11.75
N ALA A 82 -2.90 -14.12 11.65
CA ALA A 82 -3.60 -15.16 10.89
C ALA A 82 -3.21 -15.12 9.40
N SER A 83 -3.16 -13.94 8.82
CA SER A 83 -2.74 -13.72 7.43
C SER A 83 -1.30 -14.17 7.21
N MET A 84 -0.37 -13.75 8.08
CA MET A 84 1.04 -14.16 8.03
C MET A 84 1.18 -15.69 8.13
N CYS A 85 0.48 -16.33 9.07
CA CYS A 85 0.50 -17.78 9.23
C CYS A 85 -0.04 -18.49 7.98
N PHE A 86 -1.11 -17.98 7.38
CA PHE A 86 -1.66 -18.53 6.14
C PHE A 86 -0.63 -18.47 5.01
N TYR A 87 -0.05 -17.29 4.74
CA TYR A 87 0.96 -17.15 3.69
C TYR A 87 2.18 -18.04 3.93
N ARG A 88 2.65 -18.13 5.16
CA ARG A 88 3.79 -18.98 5.54
C ARG A 88 3.49 -20.46 5.29
N ILE A 89 2.33 -20.95 5.71
CA ILE A 89 1.92 -22.35 5.53
C ILE A 89 1.70 -22.65 4.03
N TYR A 90 1.04 -21.75 3.32
CA TYR A 90 0.79 -21.90 1.87
C TYR A 90 2.10 -21.96 1.09
N CYS A 91 3.02 -21.03 1.31
CA CYS A 91 4.30 -20.96 0.60
C CYS A 91 5.16 -22.18 0.90
N ARG A 92 5.28 -22.59 2.17
CA ARG A 92 6.06 -23.80 2.53
C ARG A 92 5.53 -25.09 1.93
N LYS A 93 4.21 -25.21 1.70
CA LYS A 93 3.61 -26.39 1.08
C LYS A 93 3.71 -26.41 -0.45
N ARG A 94 3.87 -25.26 -1.09
CA ARG A 94 3.79 -25.12 -2.54
C ARG A 94 5.12 -24.78 -3.22
N PHE A 95 6.03 -24.15 -2.49
CA PHE A 95 7.28 -23.61 -3.03
C PHE A 95 8.46 -24.11 -2.21
N THR A 96 9.38 -24.82 -2.84
CA THR A 96 10.58 -25.39 -2.21
C THR A 96 11.55 -24.32 -1.75
N GLU A 97 11.54 -23.14 -2.39
CA GLU A 97 12.39 -22.00 -2.05
C GLU A 97 11.99 -21.33 -0.73
N CYS A 98 10.80 -21.63 -0.19
CA CYS A 98 10.31 -21.05 1.07
C CYS A 98 10.73 -21.86 2.30
N GLU A 99 11.61 -22.83 2.17
CA GLU A 99 12.26 -23.48 3.30
C GLU A 99 13.27 -22.52 3.95
N TYR A 100 13.15 -22.38 5.26
CA TYR A 100 14.04 -21.48 6.00
C TYR A 100 15.42 -22.11 6.19
N HIS A 101 16.40 -21.57 5.46
CA HIS A 101 17.82 -21.89 5.68
C HIS A 101 18.55 -20.60 6.08
N PHE A 102 19.23 -20.65 7.21
CA PHE A 102 20.06 -19.52 7.62
C PHE A 102 21.38 -19.55 6.84
N VAL A 103 21.47 -18.74 5.80
CA VAL A 103 22.65 -18.64 4.94
C VAL A 103 23.21 -17.21 5.03
N LEU A 104 24.46 -17.08 5.48
CA LEU A 104 25.21 -15.84 5.50
C LEU A 104 26.26 -15.83 4.37
N ASP A 105 25.80 -15.90 3.11
CA ASP A 105 26.72 -15.79 1.97
C ASP A 105 26.85 -14.31 1.55
N LYS A 106 28.05 -13.75 1.71
CA LYS A 106 28.37 -12.36 1.31
C LYS A 106 28.17 -12.11 -0.17
N LYS A 107 28.30 -13.14 -1.03
CA LYS A 107 28.11 -13.02 -2.48
C LYS A 107 26.63 -12.79 -2.83
N VAL A 108 25.71 -13.33 -2.04
CA VAL A 108 24.27 -13.12 -2.20
C VAL A 108 23.80 -11.88 -1.46
N LEU A 109 24.27 -11.67 -0.24
CA LEU A 109 23.85 -10.56 0.62
C LEU A 109 24.28 -9.19 0.07
N LYS A 110 25.47 -9.06 -0.50
CA LYS A 110 26.00 -7.77 -0.99
C LYS A 110 25.14 -7.18 -2.12
N PRO A 111 24.79 -7.90 -3.19
CA PRO A 111 23.89 -7.38 -4.24
C PRO A 111 22.51 -7.01 -3.69
N ILE A 112 21.94 -7.84 -2.81
CA ILE A 112 20.64 -7.58 -2.19
C ILE A 112 20.70 -6.32 -1.33
N ALA A 113 21.73 -6.15 -0.50
CA ALA A 113 21.89 -4.98 0.36
C ALA A 113 22.07 -3.69 -0.45
N VAL A 114 22.84 -3.73 -1.54
CA VAL A 114 23.02 -2.58 -2.44
C VAL A 114 21.69 -2.21 -3.12
N PHE A 115 20.99 -3.19 -3.68
CA PHE A 115 19.70 -2.97 -4.33
C PHE A 115 18.64 -2.44 -3.33
N SER A 116 18.54 -3.05 -2.17
CA SER A 116 17.64 -2.64 -1.09
C SER A 116 18.00 -1.26 -0.53
N GLY A 117 19.29 -0.93 -0.44
CA GLY A 117 19.76 0.37 0.00
C GLY A 117 19.32 1.51 -0.92
N TRP A 118 19.45 1.32 -2.23
CA TRP A 118 18.92 2.29 -3.21
C TRP A 118 17.39 2.37 -3.18
N GLY A 119 16.70 1.23 -3.04
CA GLY A 119 15.25 1.18 -2.84
C GLY A 119 14.80 1.90 -1.57
N LEU A 120 15.53 1.73 -0.46
CA LEU A 120 15.27 2.43 0.80
C LEU A 120 15.42 3.95 0.63
N PHE A 121 16.48 4.40 -0.04
CA PHE A 121 16.71 5.83 -0.30
C PHE A 121 15.58 6.42 -1.15
N ALA A 122 15.19 5.76 -2.24
CA ALA A 122 14.13 6.21 -3.12
C ALA A 122 12.76 6.27 -2.39
N ASN A 123 12.36 5.18 -1.72
CA ASN A 123 11.09 5.13 -0.99
C ASN A 123 11.11 6.04 0.25
N GLY A 124 12.28 6.18 0.91
CA GLY A 124 12.48 7.12 2.00
C GLY A 124 12.27 8.57 1.57
N SER A 125 12.77 8.95 0.41
CA SER A 125 12.56 10.29 -0.18
C SER A 125 11.08 10.56 -0.46
N ILE A 126 10.35 9.57 -1.00
CA ILE A 126 8.90 9.67 -1.23
C ILE A 126 8.15 9.82 0.11
N ALA A 127 8.49 9.01 1.10
CA ALA A 127 7.88 9.07 2.42
C ALA A 127 8.16 10.41 3.11
N LEU A 128 9.39 10.91 3.05
CA LEU A 128 9.77 12.23 3.59
C LEU A 128 9.04 13.36 2.88
N ASN A 129 8.88 13.29 1.56
CA ASN A 129 8.10 14.29 0.83
C ASN A 129 6.64 14.30 1.29
N ASN A 130 5.98 13.14 1.39
CA ASN A 130 4.58 13.06 1.80
C ASN A 130 4.36 13.50 3.25
N GLN A 131 5.19 13.02 4.18
CA GLN A 131 5.09 13.37 5.60
C GLN A 131 5.61 14.78 5.86
N GLY A 132 6.66 15.21 5.16
CA GLY A 132 7.20 16.56 5.26
C GLY A 132 6.19 17.64 4.85
N VAL A 133 5.49 17.44 3.73
CA VAL A 133 4.40 18.35 3.33
C VAL A 133 3.31 18.40 4.40
N LEU A 134 2.91 17.27 4.98
CA LEU A 134 1.91 17.25 6.04
C LEU A 134 2.41 17.99 7.31
N MET A 135 3.68 17.82 7.66
CA MET A 135 4.31 18.49 8.79
C MET A 135 4.37 20.01 8.58
N LEU A 136 4.78 20.45 7.39
CA LEU A 136 4.79 21.86 7.04
C LEU A 136 3.38 22.48 7.07
N LEU A 137 2.38 21.77 6.55
CA LEU A 137 1.00 22.22 6.63
C LEU A 137 0.52 22.36 8.10
N ASN A 138 0.90 21.44 8.97
CA ASN A 138 0.57 21.54 10.41
C ASN A 138 1.26 22.71 11.12
N MET A 139 2.46 23.12 10.65
CA MET A 139 3.21 24.22 11.27
C MET A 139 2.70 25.60 10.83
N PHE A 140 2.28 25.74 9.58
CA PHE A 140 2.00 27.05 8.97
C PHE A 140 0.52 27.30 8.66
N PHE A 141 -0.33 26.28 8.70
CA PHE A 141 -1.72 26.38 8.30
C PHE A 141 -2.68 25.87 9.38
N SER A 142 -3.96 26.21 9.24
CA SER A 142 -4.99 25.81 10.18
C SER A 142 -5.26 24.28 10.12
N PRO A 143 -5.74 23.68 11.22
CA PRO A 143 -6.14 22.27 11.24
C PRO A 143 -7.16 21.88 10.14
N ALA A 144 -7.99 22.83 9.71
CA ALA A 144 -8.95 22.62 8.62
C ALA A 144 -8.24 22.30 7.29
N ILE A 145 -7.18 23.01 6.95
CA ILE A 145 -6.39 22.76 5.73
C ILE A 145 -5.67 21.42 5.80
N VAL A 146 -5.10 21.09 6.96
CA VAL A 146 -4.45 19.79 7.20
C VAL A 146 -5.44 18.64 7.00
N THR A 147 -6.65 18.80 7.55
CA THR A 147 -7.73 17.80 7.37
C THR A 147 -8.17 17.71 5.92
N ALA A 148 -8.33 18.83 5.21
CA ALA A 148 -8.67 18.85 3.79
C ALA A 148 -7.60 18.10 2.95
N ARG A 149 -6.32 18.31 3.25
CA ARG A 149 -5.22 17.56 2.62
C ARG A 149 -5.27 16.07 2.94
N ALA A 150 -5.49 15.70 4.19
CA ALA A 150 -5.58 14.30 4.62
C ALA A 150 -6.73 13.56 3.89
N ILE A 151 -7.90 14.19 3.78
CA ILE A 151 -9.04 13.65 3.02
C ILE A 151 -8.66 13.46 1.55
N SER A 152 -8.02 14.46 0.91
CA SER A 152 -7.62 14.36 -0.49
C SER A 152 -6.64 13.20 -0.75
N VAL A 153 -5.69 12.98 0.16
CA VAL A 153 -4.75 11.84 0.10
C VAL A 153 -5.51 10.52 0.21
N GLN A 154 -6.50 10.43 1.10
CA GLN A 154 -7.27 9.20 1.30
C GLN A 154 -8.12 8.83 0.08
N VAL A 155 -8.77 9.83 -0.55
CA VAL A 155 -9.49 9.63 -1.83
C VAL A 155 -8.53 9.15 -2.92
N ASN A 156 -7.37 9.80 -3.03
CA ASN A 156 -6.34 9.42 -4.01
C ASN A 156 -5.82 7.99 -3.79
N MET A 157 -5.53 7.61 -2.55
CA MET A 157 -5.09 6.24 -2.22
C MET A 157 -6.13 5.20 -2.62
N ALA A 158 -7.41 5.47 -2.35
CA ALA A 158 -8.50 4.56 -2.73
C ALA A 158 -8.60 4.42 -4.26
N ALA A 159 -8.52 5.54 -5.01
CA ALA A 159 -8.55 5.52 -6.47
C ALA A 159 -7.34 4.79 -7.07
N ASN A 160 -6.14 5.05 -6.56
CA ASN A 160 -4.92 4.43 -7.07
C ASN A 160 -4.79 2.94 -6.71
N GLN A 161 -5.52 2.45 -5.70
CA GLN A 161 -5.46 1.03 -5.31
C GLN A 161 -5.85 0.10 -6.46
N PHE A 162 -6.82 0.47 -7.27
CA PHE A 162 -7.24 -0.32 -8.44
C PHE A 162 -6.12 -0.42 -9.49
N VAL A 163 -5.47 0.71 -9.79
CA VAL A 163 -4.33 0.76 -10.72
C VAL A 163 -3.16 -0.05 -10.19
N THR A 164 -2.87 0.06 -8.90
CA THR A 164 -1.79 -0.68 -8.23
C THR A 164 -2.03 -2.18 -8.28
N ASN A 165 -3.25 -2.65 -8.01
CA ASN A 165 -3.60 -4.07 -8.07
C ASN A 165 -3.44 -4.62 -9.49
N PHE A 166 -3.91 -3.88 -10.51
CA PHE A 166 -3.72 -4.24 -11.91
C PHE A 166 -2.24 -4.38 -12.25
N ARG A 167 -1.41 -3.41 -11.86
CA ARG A 167 0.04 -3.43 -12.13
C ARG A 167 0.77 -4.54 -11.38
N THR A 168 0.39 -4.82 -10.15
CA THR A 168 0.96 -5.92 -9.37
C THR A 168 0.79 -7.26 -10.09
N ALA A 169 -0.30 -7.46 -10.84
CA ALA A 169 -0.52 -8.65 -11.63
C ALA A 169 0.33 -8.70 -12.92
N VAL A 170 0.62 -7.55 -13.53
CA VAL A 170 1.31 -7.47 -14.83
C VAL A 170 2.84 -7.35 -14.68
N ASN A 171 3.32 -6.65 -13.65
CA ASN A 171 4.74 -6.35 -13.46
C ASN A 171 5.67 -7.58 -13.48
N PRO A 172 5.33 -8.72 -12.84
CA PRO A 172 6.18 -9.91 -12.88
C PRO A 172 6.42 -10.43 -14.31
N GLN A 173 5.41 -10.32 -15.18
CA GLN A 173 5.52 -10.78 -16.57
C GLN A 173 6.44 -9.86 -17.40
N ILE A 174 6.43 -8.54 -17.13
CA ILE A 174 7.35 -7.58 -17.75
C ILE A 174 8.78 -7.92 -17.39
N VAL A 175 9.06 -8.14 -16.09
CA VAL A 175 10.40 -8.48 -15.59
C VAL A 175 10.86 -9.84 -16.14
N LYS A 176 9.97 -10.85 -16.16
CA LYS A 176 10.27 -12.18 -16.67
C LYS A 176 10.66 -12.16 -18.14
N ARG A 177 9.92 -11.44 -19.00
CA ARG A 177 10.28 -11.27 -20.42
C ARG A 177 11.63 -10.58 -20.58
N TYR A 178 11.88 -9.55 -19.80
CA TYR A 178 13.16 -8.84 -19.81
C TYR A 178 14.33 -9.77 -19.44
N ALA A 179 14.14 -10.62 -18.41
CA ALA A 179 15.15 -11.56 -17.94
C ALA A 179 15.51 -12.66 -18.95
N VAL A 180 14.57 -13.05 -19.83
CA VAL A 180 14.83 -14.00 -20.93
C VAL A 180 15.26 -13.30 -22.24
N HIS A 181 15.67 -12.02 -22.16
CA HIS A 181 16.12 -11.20 -23.29
C HIS A 181 15.05 -10.91 -24.38
N ASP A 182 13.75 -11.14 -24.08
CA ASP A 182 12.64 -10.71 -24.94
C ASP A 182 12.34 -9.23 -24.68
N TYR A 183 13.23 -8.36 -25.11
CA TYR A 183 13.12 -6.91 -24.87
C TYR A 183 11.92 -6.29 -25.59
N ASP A 184 11.60 -6.74 -26.79
CA ASP A 184 10.47 -6.23 -27.56
C ASP A 184 9.14 -6.65 -26.96
N GLY A 185 9.02 -7.90 -26.50
CA GLY A 185 7.84 -8.38 -25.78
C GLY A 185 7.66 -7.66 -24.43
N SER A 186 8.74 -7.45 -23.69
CA SER A 186 8.73 -6.68 -22.44
C SER A 186 8.29 -5.24 -22.66
N LYS A 187 8.85 -4.56 -23.70
CA LYS A 187 8.48 -3.19 -24.07
C LYS A 187 7.01 -3.07 -24.48
N ARG A 188 6.51 -3.98 -25.34
CA ARG A 188 5.09 -4.00 -25.73
C ARG A 188 4.18 -4.16 -24.54
N LEU A 189 4.51 -5.09 -23.62
CA LEU A 189 3.71 -5.33 -22.43
C LEU A 189 3.74 -4.13 -21.47
N LEU A 190 4.90 -3.47 -21.31
CA LEU A 190 5.03 -2.26 -20.51
C LEU A 190 4.15 -1.12 -21.06
N LEU A 191 4.21 -0.87 -22.37
CA LEU A 191 3.40 0.16 -23.01
C LEU A 191 1.90 -0.15 -22.94
N ALA A 192 1.51 -1.41 -23.17
CA ALA A 192 0.12 -1.86 -23.02
C ALA A 192 -0.36 -1.70 -21.58
N SER A 193 0.44 -2.15 -20.60
CA SER A 193 0.14 -1.97 -19.17
C SER A 193 -0.04 -0.51 -18.78
N THR A 194 0.84 0.37 -19.28
CA THR A 194 0.74 1.81 -19.04
C THR A 194 -0.56 2.39 -19.61
N LYS A 195 -0.88 2.03 -20.85
CA LYS A 195 -2.11 2.46 -21.53
C LYS A 195 -3.36 2.03 -20.77
N TYR A 196 -3.45 0.75 -20.39
CA TYR A 196 -4.62 0.24 -19.66
C TYR A 196 -4.67 0.78 -18.22
N SER A 197 -3.54 0.97 -17.56
CA SER A 197 -3.48 1.65 -16.26
C SER A 197 -3.99 3.07 -16.33
N TYR A 198 -3.65 3.80 -17.40
CA TYR A 198 -4.14 5.17 -17.62
C TYR A 198 -5.65 5.20 -17.87
N TYR A 199 -6.17 4.30 -18.69
CA TYR A 199 -7.61 4.22 -18.92
C TYR A 199 -8.38 3.83 -17.65
N LEU A 200 -7.85 2.90 -16.87
CA LEU A 200 -8.44 2.53 -15.58
C LEU A 200 -8.42 3.71 -14.59
N SER A 201 -7.29 4.41 -14.51
CA SER A 201 -7.16 5.62 -13.69
C SER A 201 -8.16 6.70 -14.14
N LEU A 202 -8.27 6.94 -15.45
CA LEU A 202 -9.19 7.93 -16.00
C LEU A 202 -10.65 7.57 -15.72
N LEU A 203 -11.02 6.30 -15.86
CA LEU A 203 -12.37 5.81 -15.55
C LEU A 203 -12.77 6.08 -14.10
N ILE A 204 -11.81 5.99 -13.16
CA ILE A 204 -12.06 6.21 -11.74
C ILE A 204 -11.94 7.71 -11.39
N CYS A 205 -10.92 8.38 -11.90
CA CYS A 205 -10.64 9.76 -11.56
C CYS A 205 -11.65 10.74 -12.18
N LEU A 206 -12.18 10.46 -13.36
CA LEU A 206 -13.12 11.35 -14.04
C LEU A 206 -14.43 11.53 -13.25
N PRO A 207 -15.13 10.48 -12.77
CA PRO A 207 -16.27 10.65 -11.88
C PRO A 207 -15.92 11.38 -10.57
N ILE A 208 -14.74 11.10 -9.99
CA ILE A 208 -14.29 11.78 -8.78
C ILE A 208 -14.13 13.29 -9.03
N LEU A 209 -13.54 13.68 -10.16
CA LEU A 209 -13.35 15.08 -10.54
C LEU A 209 -14.69 15.81 -10.77
N LEU A 210 -15.61 15.17 -11.48
CA LEU A 210 -16.91 15.77 -11.84
C LEU A 210 -17.87 15.83 -10.66
N LEU A 211 -17.84 14.82 -9.79
CA LEU A 211 -18.81 14.66 -8.70
C LEU A 211 -18.14 14.81 -7.32
N THR A 212 -17.00 15.53 -7.23
CA THR A 212 -16.23 15.67 -6.00
C THR A 212 -17.09 16.10 -4.82
N GLU A 213 -17.89 17.14 -4.98
CA GLU A 213 -18.74 17.67 -3.90
C GLU A 213 -19.79 16.64 -3.46
N SER A 214 -20.50 16.04 -4.40
CA SER A 214 -21.52 15.03 -4.11
C SER A 214 -20.92 13.80 -3.42
N LEU A 215 -19.77 13.36 -3.85
CA LEU A 215 -19.03 12.23 -3.26
C LEU A 215 -18.60 12.56 -1.82
N LEU A 216 -18.05 13.75 -1.58
CA LEU A 216 -17.63 14.17 -0.25
C LEU A 216 -18.83 14.36 0.69
N ARG A 217 -19.93 14.93 0.22
CA ARG A 217 -21.16 15.06 1.01
C ARG A 217 -21.78 13.70 1.36
N PHE A 218 -21.77 12.77 0.43
CA PHE A 218 -22.26 11.41 0.67
C PHE A 218 -21.39 10.64 1.67
N TRP A 219 -20.05 10.81 1.58
CA TRP A 219 -19.12 10.06 2.42
C TRP A 219 -18.92 10.67 3.81
N LEU A 220 -18.73 12.00 3.90
CA LEU A 220 -18.36 12.70 5.14
C LEU A 220 -19.49 13.55 5.71
N GLY A 221 -20.51 13.85 4.92
CA GLY A 221 -21.55 14.81 5.30
C GLY A 221 -21.05 16.24 5.30
N THR A 222 -20.23 16.60 6.28
CA THR A 222 -19.58 17.90 6.39
C THR A 222 -18.06 17.76 6.27
N PHE A 223 -17.41 18.69 5.58
CA PHE A 223 -15.97 18.68 5.35
C PHE A 223 -15.44 20.11 5.36
N PRO A 224 -14.14 20.32 5.69
CA PRO A 224 -13.51 21.63 5.72
C PRO A 224 -13.51 22.33 4.36
N ASP A 225 -13.44 23.67 4.38
CA ASP A 225 -13.20 24.46 3.19
C ASP A 225 -11.91 24.01 2.48
N TYR A 226 -11.85 24.24 1.17
CA TYR A 226 -10.76 23.80 0.29
C TYR A 226 -10.65 22.28 0.05
N THR A 227 -11.40 21.41 0.74
CA THR A 227 -11.33 19.95 0.54
C THR A 227 -11.61 19.58 -0.90
N ILE A 228 -12.61 20.20 -1.54
CA ILE A 228 -12.96 19.97 -2.95
C ILE A 228 -11.76 20.26 -3.85
N ALA A 229 -11.16 21.45 -3.71
CA ALA A 229 -9.99 21.86 -4.51
C ALA A 229 -8.80 20.91 -4.32
N PHE A 230 -8.50 20.52 -3.07
CA PHE A 230 -7.43 19.57 -2.78
C PHE A 230 -7.69 18.21 -3.43
N VAL A 231 -8.91 17.68 -3.35
CA VAL A 231 -9.28 16.40 -3.97
C VAL A 231 -9.13 16.48 -5.49
N GLN A 232 -9.62 17.56 -6.12
CA GLN A 232 -9.52 17.74 -7.57
C GLN A 232 -8.07 17.82 -8.05
N ILE A 233 -7.23 18.64 -7.39
CA ILE A 233 -5.81 18.79 -7.75
C ILE A 233 -5.07 17.46 -7.61
N VAL A 234 -5.26 16.74 -6.50
CA VAL A 234 -4.59 15.48 -6.24
C VAL A 234 -5.08 14.38 -7.20
N THR A 235 -6.35 14.40 -7.58
CA THR A 235 -6.92 13.48 -8.57
C THR A 235 -6.34 13.73 -9.96
N VAL A 236 -6.17 14.98 -10.38
CA VAL A 236 -5.46 15.32 -11.63
C VAL A 236 -4.00 14.86 -11.57
N GLN A 237 -3.31 15.10 -10.46
CA GLN A 237 -1.94 14.64 -10.25
C GLN A 237 -1.81 13.12 -10.41
N SER A 238 -2.79 12.34 -9.92
CA SER A 238 -2.74 10.88 -9.99
C SER A 238 -2.80 10.34 -11.42
N LEU A 239 -3.44 11.04 -12.36
CA LEU A 239 -3.43 10.66 -13.78
C LEU A 239 -2.00 10.70 -14.37
N PHE A 240 -1.19 11.67 -13.97
CA PHE A 240 0.22 11.75 -14.40
C PHE A 240 1.11 10.73 -13.69
N GLN A 241 0.80 10.40 -12.44
CA GLN A 241 1.56 9.42 -11.64
C GLN A 241 1.59 8.02 -12.27
N VAL A 242 0.62 7.68 -13.12
CA VAL A 242 0.61 6.43 -13.89
C VAL A 242 1.85 6.29 -14.77
N PHE A 243 2.31 7.38 -15.39
CA PHE A 243 3.49 7.36 -16.25
C PHE A 243 4.77 7.19 -15.44
N ASP A 244 4.92 7.90 -14.32
CA ASP A 244 6.07 7.77 -13.42
C ASP A 244 6.26 6.33 -12.96
N THR A 245 5.19 5.67 -12.55
CA THR A 245 5.24 4.28 -12.10
C THR A 245 5.67 3.32 -13.21
N SER A 246 5.38 3.65 -14.48
CA SER A 246 5.81 2.85 -15.64
C SER A 246 7.30 2.93 -15.87
N PHE A 247 7.89 4.12 -15.71
CA PHE A 247 9.35 4.29 -15.77
C PHE A 247 10.05 3.51 -14.66
N TYR A 248 9.52 3.53 -13.44
CA TYR A 248 10.02 2.71 -12.35
C TYR A 248 10.03 1.22 -12.70
N THR A 249 8.94 0.69 -13.25
CA THR A 249 8.86 -0.73 -13.64
C THR A 249 9.92 -1.09 -14.69
N ALA A 250 10.18 -0.21 -15.66
CA ALA A 250 11.23 -0.42 -16.68
C ALA A 250 12.63 -0.43 -16.05
N LEU A 251 12.91 0.47 -15.12
CA LEU A 251 14.19 0.54 -14.39
C LEU A 251 14.41 -0.68 -13.50
N TYR A 252 13.35 -1.15 -12.81
CA TYR A 252 13.40 -2.37 -12.02
C TYR A 252 13.70 -3.59 -12.90
N ALA A 253 13.05 -3.72 -14.05
CA ALA A 253 13.30 -4.82 -14.98
C ALA A 253 14.75 -4.85 -15.47
N LYS A 254 15.36 -3.68 -15.66
CA LYS A 254 16.78 -3.53 -16.06
C LYS A 254 17.74 -3.81 -14.88
N GLY A 255 17.27 -3.78 -13.63
CA GLY A 255 18.12 -3.88 -12.43
C GLY A 255 18.97 -2.64 -12.16
N SER A 256 18.68 -1.50 -12.83
CA SER A 256 19.42 -0.24 -12.71
C SER A 256 18.59 0.78 -11.91
N LEU A 257 18.87 0.85 -10.61
CA LEU A 257 18.26 1.83 -9.70
C LEU A 257 19.19 3.00 -9.34
N ARG A 258 20.27 3.15 -10.12
CA ARG A 258 21.22 4.27 -10.00
C ARG A 258 20.76 5.45 -10.80
#